data_f5617018f8c901f4246ed529036f6beb
#
_entry.id   f5617018f8c901f4246ed529036f6beb
#
_cell.length_a   1.000
_cell.length_b   1.000
_cell.length_c   1.000
_cell.angle_alpha   90.00
_cell.angle_beta   90.00
_cell.angle_gamma   90.00
#
_symmetry.space_group_name_H-M   'P 1'
#
loop_
_entity.id
_entity.type
_entity.pdbx_description
1 polymer ?
#
loop_
_entity_poly.entity_id
_entity_poly.type
_entity_poly.pdbx_seq_one_letter_code
_entity_poly.pdbx_strand_id
1 'polypeptide(L)'
;ENYRSTENILSVASALISNNKKRVGKTLKTSSNEGSLVKLNCFRTGKEEAIGIGDEIEKARNNISLNEITILVRAIFQTREFEERFLKIGLPYRIIGGIKFYERAEIKDCISYLRLIFQNKDDLAFERVVNNPKRSIGQSTLKEIHEFSKKNILSLETASRKLLEMNKIKPKTKVGLNIFLNLLEKWRSDFKLKKTNHVKLLQIILDESGYSA
;
A
#
# COMPACT_ATOMS: atom_id res chain seq x y z
N GLU A 1 -34.20 -14.70 -14.34
CA GLU A 1 -33.98 -15.71 -13.31
C GLU A 1 -32.58 -15.58 -12.75
N ASN A 2 -32.38 -15.73 -11.44
CA ASN A 2 -31.10 -15.71 -10.76
C ASN A 2 -30.75 -17.13 -10.32
N TYR A 3 -29.63 -17.64 -10.79
CA TYR A 3 -29.14 -18.99 -10.48
C TYR A 3 -28.04 -19.01 -9.41
N ARG A 4 -27.61 -17.83 -8.92
CA ARG A 4 -26.47 -17.69 -7.99
C ARG A 4 -26.91 -17.68 -6.53
N SER A 5 -28.05 -17.06 -6.22
CA SER A 5 -28.45 -16.73 -4.86
C SER A 5 -29.72 -17.45 -4.45
N THR A 6 -29.80 -17.80 -3.18
CA THR A 6 -31.02 -18.37 -2.57
C THR A 6 -32.08 -17.29 -2.38
N GLU A 7 -33.33 -17.71 -2.08
CA GLU A 7 -34.47 -16.81 -1.96
C GLU A 7 -34.30 -15.76 -0.88
N ASN A 8 -33.82 -16.15 0.30
CA ASN A 8 -33.56 -15.22 1.42
C ASN A 8 -32.57 -14.09 1.05
N ILE A 9 -31.50 -14.41 0.30
CA ILE A 9 -30.54 -13.39 -0.16
C ILE A 9 -31.22 -12.43 -1.15
N LEU A 10 -32.01 -12.94 -2.09
CA LEU A 10 -32.68 -12.11 -3.08
C LEU A 10 -33.77 -11.24 -2.47
N SER A 11 -34.47 -11.73 -1.45
CA SER A 11 -35.50 -11.01 -0.73
C SER A 11 -34.90 -9.79 -0.03
N VAL A 12 -33.81 -9.97 0.75
CA VAL A 12 -33.09 -8.88 1.43
C VAL A 12 -32.52 -7.88 0.42
N ALA A 13 -31.89 -8.36 -0.64
CA ALA A 13 -31.33 -7.49 -1.68
C ALA A 13 -32.42 -6.67 -2.39
N SER A 14 -33.57 -7.29 -2.68
CA SER A 14 -34.71 -6.62 -3.32
C SER A 14 -35.35 -5.57 -2.40
N ALA A 15 -35.50 -5.90 -1.11
CA ALA A 15 -36.00 -4.96 -0.11
C ALA A 15 -35.06 -3.73 0.05
N LEU A 16 -33.75 -3.97 0.11
CA LEU A 16 -32.77 -2.88 0.20
C LEU A 16 -32.84 -1.94 -1.01
N ILE A 17 -32.82 -2.53 -2.22
CA ILE A 17 -32.77 -1.74 -3.44
C ILE A 17 -34.11 -1.08 -3.80
N SER A 18 -35.24 -1.53 -3.24
CA SER A 18 -36.55 -0.88 -3.44
C SER A 18 -36.60 0.56 -2.93
N ASN A 19 -35.74 0.90 -1.99
CA ASN A 19 -35.59 2.27 -1.48
C ASN A 19 -34.96 3.23 -2.50
N ASN A 20 -34.40 2.72 -3.61
CA ASN A 20 -33.79 3.56 -4.64
C ASN A 20 -34.82 4.05 -5.65
N LYS A 21 -35.23 5.31 -5.55
CA LYS A 21 -36.26 5.95 -6.40
C LYS A 21 -35.90 6.03 -7.90
N LYS A 22 -34.63 5.89 -8.27
CA LYS A 22 -34.16 5.98 -9.68
C LYS A 22 -33.99 4.60 -10.35
N ARG A 23 -34.50 3.55 -9.74
CA ARG A 23 -34.36 2.19 -10.28
C ARG A 23 -35.37 1.93 -11.41
N VAL A 24 -34.89 1.35 -12.51
CA VAL A 24 -35.75 0.65 -13.48
C VAL A 24 -36.14 -0.70 -12.86
N GLY A 25 -37.42 -0.85 -12.52
CA GLY A 25 -37.91 -1.98 -11.73
C GLY A 25 -37.66 -3.35 -12.39
N LYS A 26 -36.78 -4.17 -11.78
CA LYS A 26 -36.66 -5.60 -12.07
C LYS A 26 -36.76 -6.36 -10.75
N THR A 27 -37.67 -7.34 -10.69
CA THR A 27 -37.74 -8.28 -9.56
C THR A 27 -36.94 -9.50 -9.94
N LEU A 28 -35.92 -9.83 -9.17
CA LEU A 28 -35.13 -11.04 -9.33
C LEU A 28 -35.88 -12.20 -8.69
N LYS A 29 -36.02 -13.32 -9.42
CA LYS A 29 -36.61 -14.59 -8.93
C LYS A 29 -35.56 -15.66 -9.04
N THR A 30 -35.61 -16.64 -8.14
CA THR A 30 -34.77 -17.83 -8.16
C THR A 30 -35.63 -19.08 -8.02
N SER A 31 -35.16 -20.18 -8.59
CA SER A 31 -35.67 -21.51 -8.37
C SER A 31 -34.91 -22.30 -7.28
N SER A 32 -33.86 -21.65 -6.70
CA SER A 32 -33.12 -22.23 -5.59
C SER A 32 -33.97 -22.28 -4.31
N ASN A 33 -33.54 -23.12 -3.36
CA ASN A 33 -34.19 -23.22 -2.05
C ASN A 33 -34.08 -21.89 -1.26
N GLU A 34 -34.81 -21.78 -0.16
CA GLU A 34 -34.81 -20.58 0.69
C GLU A 34 -33.40 -20.21 1.19
N GLY A 35 -32.56 -21.19 1.52
CA GLY A 35 -31.25 -21.00 2.11
C GLY A 35 -31.30 -20.51 3.55
N SER A 36 -30.13 -20.20 4.10
CA SER A 36 -30.01 -19.63 5.45
C SER A 36 -30.42 -18.16 5.47
N LEU A 37 -30.95 -17.73 6.63
CA LEU A 37 -31.27 -16.30 6.84
C LEU A 37 -30.01 -15.44 6.77
N VAL A 38 -30.16 -14.23 6.22
CA VAL A 38 -29.10 -13.21 6.22
C VAL A 38 -28.91 -12.69 7.63
N LYS A 39 -27.68 -12.70 8.12
CA LYS A 39 -27.32 -12.17 9.44
C LYS A 39 -26.81 -10.73 9.29
N LEU A 40 -27.23 -9.84 10.19
CA LEU A 40 -26.74 -8.49 10.29
C LEU A 40 -25.95 -8.34 11.61
N ASN A 41 -24.67 -8.06 11.49
CA ASN A 41 -23.81 -7.79 12.66
C ASN A 41 -23.32 -6.35 12.60
N CYS A 42 -23.27 -5.69 13.75
CA CYS A 42 -22.75 -4.32 13.89
C CYS A 42 -21.52 -4.35 14.79
N PHE A 43 -20.47 -3.66 14.37
CA PHE A 43 -19.21 -3.52 15.10
C PHE A 43 -18.90 -2.05 15.32
N ARG A 44 -18.17 -1.72 16.38
CA ARG A 44 -17.81 -0.33 16.71
C ARG A 44 -16.64 0.17 15.87
N THR A 45 -15.76 -0.73 15.49
CA THR A 45 -14.55 -0.42 14.72
C THR A 45 -14.32 -1.47 13.64
N GLY A 46 -13.61 -1.09 12.56
CA GLY A 46 -13.19 -2.04 11.52
C GLY A 46 -12.31 -3.18 12.06
N LYS A 47 -11.55 -2.92 13.12
CA LYS A 47 -10.75 -3.95 13.79
C LYS A 47 -11.61 -5.00 14.49
N GLU A 48 -12.66 -4.57 15.20
CA GLU A 48 -13.63 -5.49 15.80
C GLU A 48 -14.38 -6.29 14.74
N GLU A 49 -14.76 -5.65 13.63
CA GLU A 49 -15.35 -6.29 12.46
C GLU A 49 -14.43 -7.39 11.91
N ALA A 50 -13.15 -7.07 11.66
CA ALA A 50 -12.18 -8.03 11.14
C ALA A 50 -11.95 -9.21 12.10
N ILE A 51 -11.98 -8.99 13.41
CA ILE A 51 -11.89 -10.05 14.42
C ILE A 51 -13.15 -10.94 14.34
N GLY A 52 -14.35 -10.35 14.41
CA GLY A 52 -15.60 -11.10 14.37
C GLY A 52 -15.76 -11.93 13.09
N ILE A 53 -15.45 -11.34 11.93
CA ILE A 53 -15.49 -12.06 10.65
C ILE A 53 -14.42 -13.16 10.60
N GLY A 54 -13.20 -12.90 11.09
CA GLY A 54 -12.15 -13.91 11.19
C GLY A 54 -12.59 -15.11 12.02
N ASP A 55 -13.22 -14.90 13.17
CA ASP A 55 -13.72 -15.94 14.05
C ASP A 55 -14.85 -16.75 13.40
N GLU A 56 -15.73 -16.09 12.64
CA GLU A 56 -16.79 -16.79 11.87
C GLU A 56 -16.20 -17.65 10.73
N ILE A 57 -15.16 -17.17 10.05
CA ILE A 57 -14.45 -17.96 9.03
C ILE A 57 -13.75 -19.17 9.67
N GLU A 58 -13.10 -19.01 10.83
CA GLU A 58 -12.48 -20.13 11.54
C GLU A 58 -13.48 -21.21 11.94
N LYS A 59 -14.69 -20.84 12.31
CA LYS A 59 -15.79 -21.81 12.55
C LYS A 59 -16.28 -22.45 11.26
N ALA A 60 -16.48 -21.65 10.21
CA ALA A 60 -17.03 -22.09 8.94
C ALA A 60 -16.10 -23.06 8.19
N ARG A 61 -14.78 -22.90 8.29
CA ARG A 61 -13.79 -23.74 7.59
C ARG A 61 -13.85 -25.22 7.94
N ASN A 62 -14.51 -25.58 9.01
CA ASN A 62 -14.71 -26.99 9.37
C ASN A 62 -15.73 -27.69 8.42
N ASN A 63 -16.60 -26.92 7.75
CA ASN A 63 -17.67 -27.42 6.91
C ASN A 63 -17.61 -26.88 5.48
N ILE A 64 -16.88 -25.77 5.25
CA ILE A 64 -16.83 -25.06 3.97
C ILE A 64 -15.36 -24.80 3.61
N SER A 65 -14.99 -25.06 2.36
CA SER A 65 -13.64 -24.74 1.87
C SER A 65 -13.40 -23.22 1.90
N LEU A 66 -12.21 -22.80 2.28
CA LEU A 66 -11.84 -21.38 2.26
C LEU A 66 -11.94 -20.73 0.86
N ASN A 67 -11.83 -21.54 -0.21
CA ASN A 67 -12.02 -21.06 -1.57
C ASN A 67 -13.48 -20.69 -1.89
N GLU A 68 -14.43 -21.11 -1.08
CA GLU A 68 -15.84 -20.83 -1.22
C GLU A 68 -16.31 -19.66 -0.34
N ILE A 69 -15.39 -19.09 0.46
CA ILE A 69 -15.68 -17.95 1.33
C ILE A 69 -15.15 -16.67 0.67
N THR A 70 -16.01 -15.67 0.58
CA THR A 70 -15.66 -14.36 0.01
C THR A 70 -16.13 -13.23 0.91
N ILE A 71 -15.26 -12.26 1.15
CA ILE A 71 -15.59 -11.00 1.82
C ILE A 71 -15.68 -9.91 0.76
N LEU A 72 -16.80 -9.23 0.69
CA LEU A 72 -17.01 -8.09 -0.19
C LEU A 72 -16.85 -6.79 0.60
N VAL A 73 -15.98 -5.93 0.14
CA VAL A 73 -15.73 -4.61 0.74
C VAL A 73 -16.14 -3.49 -0.23
N ARG A 74 -16.65 -2.39 0.29
CA ARG A 74 -17.04 -1.24 -0.53
C ARG A 74 -15.82 -0.45 -1.03
N ALA A 75 -14.76 -0.39 -0.23
CA ALA A 75 -13.55 0.35 -0.55
C ALA A 75 -12.31 -0.45 -0.13
N ILE A 76 -11.24 -0.34 -0.93
CA ILE A 76 -10.00 -1.12 -0.75
C ILE A 76 -9.34 -0.87 0.61
N PHE A 77 -9.41 0.35 1.15
CA PHE A 77 -8.80 0.64 2.45
C PHE A 77 -9.37 -0.21 3.59
N GLN A 78 -10.60 -0.72 3.45
CA GLN A 78 -11.23 -1.61 4.43
C GLN A 78 -10.56 -2.98 4.51
N THR A 79 -9.83 -3.41 3.45
CA THR A 79 -9.14 -4.71 3.46
C THR A 79 -8.02 -4.78 4.48
N ARG A 80 -7.45 -3.64 4.90
CA ARG A 80 -6.29 -3.57 5.78
C ARG A 80 -6.52 -4.30 7.10
N GLU A 81 -7.63 -4.03 7.77
CA GLU A 81 -7.95 -4.64 9.07
C GLU A 81 -8.14 -6.16 8.95
N PHE A 82 -8.74 -6.61 7.83
CA PHE A 82 -8.88 -8.04 7.52
C PHE A 82 -7.52 -8.68 7.24
N GLU A 83 -6.66 -8.04 6.45
CA GLU A 83 -5.30 -8.53 6.17
C GLU A 83 -4.48 -8.69 7.45
N GLU A 84 -4.48 -7.67 8.33
CA GLU A 84 -3.79 -7.71 9.62
C GLU A 84 -4.31 -8.87 10.51
N ARG A 85 -5.63 -9.06 10.56
CA ARG A 85 -6.25 -10.16 11.33
C ARG A 85 -5.86 -11.52 10.77
N PHE A 86 -5.98 -11.71 9.44
CA PHE A 86 -5.71 -12.99 8.79
C PHE A 86 -4.25 -13.39 8.88
N LEU A 87 -3.32 -12.45 8.73
CA LEU A 87 -1.90 -12.70 8.98
C LEU A 87 -1.64 -13.14 10.41
N LYS A 88 -2.30 -12.50 11.39
CA LYS A 88 -2.13 -12.82 12.82
C LYS A 88 -2.60 -14.22 13.17
N ILE A 89 -3.69 -14.69 12.57
CA ILE A 89 -4.26 -16.03 12.83
C ILE A 89 -3.78 -17.10 11.83
N GLY A 90 -2.89 -16.73 10.88
CA GLY A 90 -2.39 -17.65 9.86
C GLY A 90 -3.46 -18.11 8.85
N LEU A 91 -4.51 -17.31 8.62
CA LEU A 91 -5.56 -17.64 7.65
C LEU A 91 -5.11 -17.23 6.24
N PRO A 92 -5.00 -18.16 5.27
CA PRO A 92 -4.65 -17.82 3.90
C PRO A 92 -5.77 -17.02 3.21
N TYR A 93 -5.41 -15.96 2.51
CA TYR A 93 -6.35 -15.10 1.79
C TYR A 93 -5.77 -14.58 0.49
N ARG A 94 -6.64 -14.07 -0.39
CA ARG A 94 -6.27 -13.39 -1.63
C ARG A 94 -7.15 -12.16 -1.84
N ILE A 95 -6.53 -11.00 -2.11
CA ILE A 95 -7.25 -9.78 -2.47
C ILE A 95 -7.47 -9.77 -3.98
N ILE A 96 -8.73 -9.58 -4.39
CA ILE A 96 -9.14 -9.49 -5.79
C ILE A 96 -9.55 -8.05 -6.08
N GLY A 97 -8.99 -7.47 -7.16
CA GLY A 97 -9.30 -6.10 -7.58
C GLY A 97 -8.68 -4.99 -6.73
N GLY A 98 -7.85 -5.34 -5.74
CA GLY A 98 -7.08 -4.42 -4.91
C GLY A 98 -5.63 -4.29 -5.36
N ILE A 99 -4.99 -3.17 -4.97
CA ILE A 99 -3.54 -3.03 -5.09
C ILE A 99 -2.91 -3.95 -4.04
N LYS A 100 -2.06 -4.89 -4.48
CA LYS A 100 -1.31 -5.76 -3.56
C LYS A 100 -0.53 -4.90 -2.56
N PHE A 101 -0.34 -5.41 -1.33
CA PHE A 101 0.37 -4.69 -0.26
C PHE A 101 1.67 -4.02 -0.75
N TYR A 102 2.52 -4.77 -1.45
CA TYR A 102 3.78 -4.26 -2.00
C TYR A 102 3.64 -3.29 -3.19
N GLU A 103 2.43 -3.14 -3.74
CA GLU A 103 2.14 -2.22 -4.84
C GLU A 103 1.64 -0.86 -4.34
N ARG A 104 1.30 -0.74 -3.07
CA ARG A 104 0.90 0.53 -2.44
C ARG A 104 2.03 1.55 -2.52
N ALA A 105 1.69 2.80 -2.78
CA ALA A 105 2.67 3.87 -2.99
C ALA A 105 3.62 4.02 -1.79
N GLU A 106 3.06 4.06 -0.59
CA GLU A 106 3.80 4.19 0.66
C GLU A 106 4.76 3.02 0.91
N ILE A 107 4.37 1.80 0.54
CA ILE A 107 5.22 0.62 0.68
C ILE A 107 6.36 0.65 -0.35
N LYS A 108 6.05 1.03 -1.59
CA LYS A 108 7.08 1.21 -2.63
C LYS A 108 8.09 2.31 -2.24
N ASP A 109 7.65 3.37 -1.58
CA ASP A 109 8.53 4.43 -1.10
C ASP A 109 9.45 3.91 0.00
N CYS A 110 8.91 3.22 1.02
CA CYS A 110 9.71 2.57 2.07
C CYS A 110 10.75 1.60 1.51
N ILE A 111 10.33 0.74 0.57
CA ILE A 111 11.24 -0.21 -0.10
C ILE A 111 12.30 0.54 -0.89
N SER A 112 11.97 1.63 -1.57
CA SER A 112 12.93 2.42 -2.34
C SER A 112 13.98 3.08 -1.45
N TYR A 113 13.61 3.59 -0.28
CA TYR A 113 14.58 4.05 0.72
C TYR A 113 15.53 2.93 1.15
N LEU A 114 15.03 1.76 1.49
CA LEU A 114 15.88 0.62 1.85
C LEU A 114 16.79 0.20 0.69
N ARG A 115 16.26 0.11 -0.53
CA ARG A 115 17.05 -0.24 -1.72
C ARG A 115 18.25 0.69 -1.91
N LEU A 116 18.10 2.00 -1.70
CA LEU A 116 19.19 2.96 -1.78
C LEU A 116 20.28 2.74 -0.72
N ILE A 117 19.95 2.16 0.43
CA ILE A 117 20.96 1.82 1.43
C ILE A 117 21.81 0.64 0.98
N PHE A 118 21.20 -0.36 0.36
CA PHE A 118 21.88 -1.58 -0.09
C PHE A 118 22.53 -1.45 -1.48
N GLN A 119 21.96 -0.60 -2.35
CA GLN A 119 22.35 -0.46 -3.76
C GLN A 119 22.59 1.02 -4.13
N ASN A 120 23.86 1.42 -4.17
CA ASN A 120 24.23 2.82 -4.45
C ASN A 120 23.93 3.29 -5.90
N LYS A 121 23.56 2.37 -6.80
CA LYS A 121 23.30 2.65 -8.22
C LYS A 121 21.86 2.37 -8.63
N ASP A 122 20.94 2.38 -7.67
CA ASP A 122 19.52 2.15 -7.94
C ASP A 122 18.83 3.47 -8.32
N ASP A 123 18.93 3.81 -9.59
CA ASP A 123 18.40 5.08 -10.12
C ASP A 123 16.87 5.17 -10.01
N LEU A 124 16.15 4.06 -10.16
CA LEU A 124 14.69 4.03 -10.01
C LEU A 124 14.27 4.31 -8.57
N ALA A 125 14.96 3.72 -7.60
CA ALA A 125 14.71 4.00 -6.19
C ALA A 125 15.08 5.44 -5.84
N PHE A 126 16.18 5.96 -6.37
CA PHE A 126 16.60 7.35 -6.16
C PHE A 126 15.55 8.34 -6.68
N GLU A 127 15.13 8.21 -7.94
CA GLU A 127 14.13 9.08 -8.55
C GLU A 127 12.82 9.10 -7.78
N ARG A 128 12.42 7.94 -7.25
CA ARG A 128 11.18 7.80 -6.50
C ARG A 128 11.18 8.58 -5.19
N VAL A 129 12.28 8.61 -4.44
CA VAL A 129 12.31 9.16 -3.07
C VAL A 129 13.08 10.47 -2.92
N VAL A 130 13.88 10.89 -3.91
CA VAL A 130 14.68 12.10 -3.82
C VAL A 130 13.88 13.37 -3.51
N ASN A 131 12.62 13.44 -3.98
CA ASN A 131 11.70 14.54 -3.70
C ASN A 131 10.41 14.07 -2.99
N ASN A 132 10.45 12.94 -2.34
CA ASN A 132 9.36 12.40 -1.53
C ASN A 132 9.90 12.00 -0.14
N PRO A 133 9.60 12.80 0.92
CA PRO A 133 8.83 14.07 0.95
C PRO A 133 9.40 15.21 0.09
N LYS A 134 8.62 16.26 -0.10
CA LYS A 134 9.02 17.41 -0.94
C LYS A 134 10.27 18.11 -0.39
N ARG A 135 11.34 18.20 -1.22
CA ARG A 135 12.63 18.83 -0.90
C ARG A 135 13.00 19.95 -1.87
N SER A 136 12.00 20.56 -2.52
CA SER A 136 12.20 21.58 -3.56
C SER A 136 12.99 21.09 -4.77
N ILE A 137 13.01 19.78 -5.04
CA ILE A 137 13.65 19.16 -6.19
C ILE A 137 12.57 19.00 -7.27
N GLY A 138 12.49 19.96 -8.17
CA GLY A 138 11.50 19.98 -9.25
C GLY A 138 11.94 19.15 -10.46
N GLN A 139 10.99 18.96 -11.40
CA GLN A 139 11.22 18.22 -12.64
C GLN A 139 12.40 18.77 -13.48
N SER A 140 12.59 20.09 -13.50
CA SER A 140 13.73 20.70 -14.21
C SER A 140 15.07 20.24 -13.66
N THR A 141 15.21 20.18 -12.32
CA THR A 141 16.46 19.72 -11.70
C THR A 141 16.65 18.20 -11.92
N LEU A 142 15.58 17.40 -11.82
CA LEU A 142 15.67 15.98 -12.13
C LEU A 142 16.12 15.75 -13.58
N LYS A 143 15.60 16.52 -14.51
CA LYS A 143 16.01 16.47 -15.92
C LYS A 143 17.50 16.78 -16.09
N GLU A 144 18.00 17.84 -15.44
CA GLU A 144 19.43 18.21 -15.44
C GLU A 144 20.31 17.07 -14.88
N ILE A 145 19.87 16.43 -13.78
CA ILE A 145 20.56 15.28 -13.18
C ILE A 145 20.57 14.09 -14.16
N HIS A 146 19.47 13.79 -14.81
CA HIS A 146 19.37 12.71 -15.80
C HIS A 146 20.27 12.95 -17.01
N GLU A 147 20.26 14.18 -17.57
CA GLU A 147 21.10 14.53 -18.70
C GLU A 147 22.60 14.43 -18.35
N PHE A 148 22.98 14.91 -17.16
CA PHE A 148 24.35 14.81 -16.68
C PHE A 148 24.77 13.38 -16.39
N SER A 149 23.91 12.59 -15.76
CA SER A 149 24.07 11.16 -15.51
C SER A 149 24.33 10.39 -16.81
N LYS A 150 23.46 10.57 -17.80
CA LYS A 150 23.54 9.91 -19.11
C LYS A 150 24.82 10.27 -19.86
N LYS A 151 25.17 11.58 -19.89
CA LYS A 151 26.37 12.07 -20.58
C LYS A 151 27.67 11.52 -20.00
N ASN A 152 27.71 11.29 -18.69
CA ASN A 152 28.91 10.87 -17.99
C ASN A 152 28.89 9.38 -17.55
N ILE A 153 27.84 8.62 -17.91
CA ILE A 153 27.65 7.22 -17.54
C ILE A 153 27.74 7.02 -16.02
N LEU A 154 27.00 7.84 -15.27
CA LEU A 154 26.97 7.85 -13.80
C LEU A 154 25.59 7.46 -13.30
N SER A 155 25.49 6.96 -12.05
CA SER A 155 24.19 6.85 -11.36
C SER A 155 23.63 8.24 -11.04
N LEU A 156 22.31 8.35 -10.88
CA LEU A 156 21.66 9.62 -10.55
C LEU A 156 22.16 10.20 -9.23
N GLU A 157 22.47 9.36 -8.23
CA GLU A 157 23.06 9.80 -6.98
C GLU A 157 24.45 10.40 -7.21
N THR A 158 25.32 9.72 -7.94
CA THR A 158 26.67 10.21 -8.23
C THR A 158 26.63 11.48 -9.07
N ALA A 159 25.73 11.54 -10.05
CA ALA A 159 25.51 12.72 -10.88
C ALA A 159 25.06 13.92 -10.02
N SER A 160 24.13 13.68 -9.08
CA SER A 160 23.65 14.69 -8.15
C SER A 160 24.77 15.27 -7.29
N ARG A 161 25.67 14.43 -6.73
CA ARG A 161 26.82 14.87 -5.94
C ARG A 161 27.76 15.76 -6.77
N LYS A 162 28.12 15.30 -7.97
CA LYS A 162 28.99 16.08 -8.87
C LYS A 162 28.39 17.42 -9.27
N LEU A 163 27.10 17.47 -9.56
CA LEU A 163 26.43 18.73 -9.88
C LEU A 163 26.38 19.69 -8.69
N LEU A 164 26.28 19.18 -7.45
CA LEU A 164 26.39 19.99 -6.24
C LEU A 164 27.82 20.57 -6.07
N GLU A 165 28.83 19.73 -6.24
CA GLU A 165 30.26 20.16 -6.19
C GLU A 165 30.57 21.24 -7.23
N MET A 166 30.02 21.09 -8.44
CA MET A 166 30.17 22.07 -9.53
C MET A 166 29.30 23.32 -9.36
N ASN A 167 28.52 23.45 -8.28
CA ASN A 167 27.57 24.53 -8.06
C ASN A 167 26.58 24.78 -9.22
N LYS A 168 26.21 23.74 -9.95
CA LYS A 168 25.27 23.82 -11.08
C LYS A 168 23.82 23.66 -10.67
N ILE A 169 23.52 23.37 -9.40
CA ILE A 169 22.16 23.23 -8.84
C ILE A 169 21.70 24.58 -8.27
N LYS A 170 20.43 24.92 -8.54
CA LYS A 170 19.79 26.15 -8.02
C LYS A 170 19.84 26.20 -6.49
N PRO A 171 20.09 27.36 -5.87
CA PRO A 171 20.32 27.49 -4.42
C PRO A 171 19.22 26.87 -3.56
N LYS A 172 17.94 27.06 -3.94
CA LYS A 172 16.79 26.51 -3.22
C LYS A 172 16.76 24.96 -3.22
N THR A 173 17.14 24.36 -4.33
CA THR A 173 17.18 22.89 -4.49
C THR A 173 18.44 22.30 -3.88
N LYS A 174 19.56 23.05 -3.91
CA LYS A 174 20.86 22.64 -3.38
C LYS A 174 20.79 22.19 -1.93
N VAL A 175 20.07 22.94 -1.09
CA VAL A 175 19.93 22.64 0.35
C VAL A 175 19.22 21.29 0.54
N GLY A 176 18.05 21.10 -0.06
CA GLY A 176 17.26 19.88 0.10
C GLY A 176 17.96 18.63 -0.46
N LEU A 177 18.62 18.78 -1.62
CA LEU A 177 19.37 17.69 -2.23
C LEU A 177 20.59 17.30 -1.39
N ASN A 178 21.33 18.28 -0.85
CA ASN A 178 22.49 18.03 0.00
C ASN A 178 22.11 17.33 1.31
N ILE A 179 21.02 17.78 1.97
CA ILE A 179 20.50 17.12 3.17
C ILE A 179 20.17 15.68 2.87
N PHE A 180 19.44 15.41 1.78
CA PHE A 180 19.05 14.05 1.41
C PHE A 180 20.27 13.14 1.15
N LEU A 181 21.24 13.61 0.40
CA LEU A 181 22.46 12.82 0.10
C LEU A 181 23.31 12.55 1.36
N ASN A 182 23.38 13.50 2.29
CA ASN A 182 24.08 13.29 3.57
C ASN A 182 23.34 12.28 4.46
N LEU A 183 22.01 12.30 4.47
CA LEU A 183 21.20 11.29 5.18
C LEU A 183 21.44 9.89 4.61
N LEU A 184 21.51 9.73 3.28
CA LEU A 184 21.83 8.43 2.67
C LEU A 184 23.18 7.89 3.12
N GLU A 185 24.21 8.74 3.20
CA GLU A 185 25.54 8.33 3.71
C GLU A 185 25.51 7.93 5.18
N LYS A 186 24.83 8.74 6.01
CA LYS A 186 24.64 8.44 7.42
C LYS A 186 23.98 7.06 7.61
N TRP A 187 22.85 6.83 6.97
CA TRP A 187 22.11 5.57 7.10
C TRP A 187 22.91 4.36 6.60
N ARG A 188 23.67 4.50 5.53
CA ARG A 188 24.61 3.46 5.02
C ARG A 188 25.69 3.15 6.03
N SER A 189 26.27 4.18 6.65
CA SER A 189 27.29 4.04 7.68
C SER A 189 26.73 3.31 8.92
N ASP A 190 25.58 3.74 9.41
CA ASP A 190 24.92 3.12 10.57
C ASP A 190 24.56 1.66 10.32
N PHE A 191 24.12 1.33 9.10
CA PHE A 191 23.86 -0.05 8.71
C PHE A 191 25.13 -0.90 8.64
N LYS A 192 26.19 -0.40 7.99
CA LYS A 192 27.48 -1.11 7.87
C LYS A 192 28.12 -1.39 9.22
N LEU A 193 27.98 -0.47 10.17
CA LEU A 193 28.48 -0.62 11.54
C LEU A 193 27.61 -1.53 12.42
N LYS A 194 26.55 -2.15 11.84
CA LYS A 194 25.59 -2.99 12.57
C LYS A 194 24.96 -2.32 13.81
N LYS A 195 24.86 -1.01 13.81
CA LYS A 195 24.29 -0.24 14.93
C LYS A 195 22.80 -0.49 15.10
N THR A 196 22.12 -0.89 14.04
CA THR A 196 20.66 -1.09 14.02
C THR A 196 20.29 -2.31 13.20
N ASN A 197 19.16 -2.98 13.55
CA ASN A 197 18.54 -3.96 12.68
C ASN A 197 17.73 -3.28 11.57
N HIS A 198 17.31 -4.03 10.54
CA HIS A 198 16.62 -3.50 9.37
C HIS A 198 15.27 -2.82 9.69
N VAL A 199 14.53 -3.29 10.71
CA VAL A 199 13.25 -2.71 11.13
C VAL A 199 13.48 -1.33 11.77
N LYS A 200 14.42 -1.26 12.72
CA LYS A 200 14.78 -0.01 13.39
C LYS A 200 15.41 0.98 12.42
N LEU A 201 16.21 0.50 11.46
CA LEU A 201 16.76 1.33 10.40
C LEU A 201 15.66 1.96 9.56
N LEU A 202 14.64 1.21 9.17
CA LEU A 202 13.52 1.75 8.41
C LEU A 202 12.79 2.85 9.20
N GLN A 203 12.52 2.64 10.49
CA GLN A 203 11.91 3.67 11.33
C GLN A 203 12.73 4.96 11.35
N ILE A 204 14.06 4.86 11.60
CA ILE A 204 14.97 6.00 11.58
C ILE A 204 14.92 6.72 10.22
N ILE A 205 14.93 5.98 9.12
CA ILE A 205 14.88 6.55 7.77
C ILE A 205 13.58 7.33 7.56
N LEU A 206 12.43 6.76 7.94
CA LEU A 206 11.13 7.41 7.75
C LEU A 206 11.01 8.68 8.60
N ASP A 207 11.49 8.65 9.84
CA ASP A 207 11.46 9.80 10.74
C ASP A 207 12.42 10.90 10.28
N GLU A 208 13.70 10.58 10.04
CA GLU A 208 14.71 11.55 9.64
C GLU A 208 14.51 12.10 8.23
N SER A 209 13.90 11.33 7.33
CA SER A 209 13.54 11.83 6.00
C SER A 209 12.36 12.80 6.02
N GLY A 210 11.56 12.81 7.11
CA GLY A 210 10.30 13.53 7.22
C GLY A 210 9.14 12.84 6.51
N TYR A 211 9.26 11.55 6.23
CA TYR A 211 8.18 10.79 5.55
C TYR A 211 7.03 10.46 6.51
N SER A 212 7.30 10.29 7.80
CA SER A 212 6.32 10.02 8.87
C SER A 212 5.61 11.27 9.41
N ALA A 213 5.98 12.49 8.94
CA ALA A 213 5.50 13.77 9.45
C ALA A 213 4.16 14.20 8.83
#